data_0c66b62c7b0d5a80d054f624a97d1e09
#
_entry.id   0c66b62c7b0d5a80d054f624a97d1e09
#
_cell.length_a   1.000
_cell.length_b   1.000
_cell.length_c   1.000
_cell.angle_alpha   90.00
_cell.angle_beta   90.00
_cell.angle_gamma   90.00
#
_symmetry.space_group_name_H-M   'P 1'
#
loop_
_entity.id
_entity.type
_entity.pdbx_description
1 polymer ?
#
loop_
_entity_poly.entity_id
_entity_poly.type
_entity_poly.pdbx_seq_one_letter_code
_entity_poly.pdbx_strand_id
1 'polypeptide(L)'
;MAEGDARALPYRACVGIYLFDRRGHVFVGERDDMPGAWQMPQGGIDPGETPALAARRELWEEVGTTAAEIVAESKDWLAYDLPNHLIGRVWGGRYRGQSQKWFAFRFLGLDSDIVLDATGHPEFVAWRWVAPAELAALTVAFKRAVYQRVVTEFASVVP
;
A
#
# COMPACT_ATOMS: atom_id res chain seq x y z
N MET A 1 2.72 10.30 -25.74
CA MET A 1 3.90 10.82 -25.01
C MET A 1 5.12 10.00 -25.41
N ALA A 2 6.19 10.66 -25.77
CA ALA A 2 7.44 9.95 -26.06
C ALA A 2 8.05 9.37 -24.78
N GLU A 3 8.81 8.28 -24.92
CA GLU A 3 9.41 7.58 -23.76
C GLU A 3 10.28 8.50 -22.89
N GLY A 4 11.00 9.44 -23.50
CA GLY A 4 11.81 10.43 -22.79
C GLY A 4 11.00 11.41 -21.94
N ASP A 5 9.78 11.74 -22.36
CA ASP A 5 8.90 12.67 -21.63
C ASP A 5 8.28 11.99 -20.40
N ALA A 6 7.97 10.70 -20.49
CA ALA A 6 7.40 9.93 -19.38
C ALA A 6 8.35 9.87 -18.18
N ARG A 7 9.65 9.72 -18.40
CA ARG A 7 10.68 9.67 -17.35
C ARG A 7 10.93 11.02 -16.69
N ALA A 8 10.51 12.12 -17.33
CA ALA A 8 10.59 13.45 -16.75
C ALA A 8 9.44 13.78 -15.81
N LEU A 9 8.39 12.94 -15.76
CA LEU A 9 7.26 13.15 -14.86
C LEU A 9 7.69 12.90 -13.40
N PRO A 10 7.05 13.60 -12.44
CA PRO A 10 7.32 13.38 -11.03
C PRO A 10 6.70 12.07 -10.55
N TYR A 11 7.14 11.60 -9.38
CA TYR A 11 6.47 10.53 -8.64
C TYR A 11 5.34 11.12 -7.80
N ARG A 12 4.25 10.36 -7.67
CA ARG A 12 3.16 10.71 -6.76
C ARG A 12 3.55 10.31 -5.35
N ALA A 13 3.50 11.25 -4.41
CA ALA A 13 3.82 10.98 -3.00
C ALA A 13 2.69 10.21 -2.34
N CYS A 14 3.01 9.05 -1.79
CA CYS A 14 2.03 8.11 -1.23
C CYS A 14 2.54 7.48 0.06
N VAL A 15 1.65 6.79 0.74
CA VAL A 15 1.97 5.93 1.89
C VAL A 15 1.58 4.51 1.57
N GLY A 16 2.30 3.57 2.17
CA GLY A 16 1.95 2.16 2.16
C GLY A 16 1.77 1.65 3.59
N ILE A 17 0.91 0.67 3.77
CA ILE A 17 0.54 0.15 5.08
C ILE A 17 0.87 -1.34 5.15
N TYR A 18 1.79 -1.67 6.05
CA TYR A 18 2.16 -3.03 6.40
C TYR A 18 1.44 -3.38 7.69
N LEU A 19 0.17 -3.83 7.59
CA LEU A 19 -0.64 -4.18 8.74
C LEU A 19 -0.43 -5.66 9.06
N PHE A 20 0.09 -5.96 10.26
CA PHE A 20 0.39 -7.34 10.66
C PHE A 20 -0.38 -7.75 11.91
N ASP A 21 -0.71 -9.04 11.98
CA ASP A 21 -1.41 -9.66 13.10
C ASP A 21 -0.42 -10.28 14.12
N ARG A 22 -0.96 -10.94 15.14
CA ARG A 22 -0.16 -11.55 16.22
C ARG A 22 0.77 -12.66 15.73
N ARG A 23 0.46 -13.27 14.58
CA ARG A 23 1.27 -14.34 13.98
C ARG A 23 2.36 -13.79 13.08
N GLY A 24 2.38 -12.48 12.85
CA GLY A 24 3.25 -11.86 11.86
C GLY A 24 2.74 -11.99 10.43
N HIS A 25 1.49 -12.37 10.24
CA HIS A 25 0.85 -12.35 8.93
C HIS A 25 0.39 -10.95 8.58
N VAL A 26 0.35 -10.64 7.29
CA VAL A 26 0.12 -9.30 6.77
C VAL A 26 -1.19 -9.23 6.00
N PHE A 27 -1.91 -8.14 6.18
CA PHE A 27 -3.15 -7.87 5.47
C PHE A 27 -2.88 -7.61 3.99
N VAL A 28 -3.63 -8.30 3.14
CA VAL A 28 -3.75 -7.96 1.72
C VAL A 28 -5.23 -7.92 1.33
N GLY A 29 -5.56 -6.98 0.45
CA GLY A 29 -6.88 -6.86 -0.16
C GLY A 29 -6.82 -7.17 -1.64
N GLU A 30 -7.86 -7.82 -2.15
CA GLU A 30 -8.03 -8.03 -3.59
C GLU A 30 -8.70 -6.80 -4.19
N ARG A 31 -8.07 -6.24 -5.22
CA ARG A 31 -8.56 -5.01 -5.87
C ARG A 31 -9.86 -5.26 -6.62
N ASP A 32 -10.82 -4.33 -6.46
CA ASP A 32 -12.08 -4.35 -7.19
C ASP A 32 -11.87 -4.22 -8.71
N ASP A 33 -10.93 -3.37 -9.12
CA ASP A 33 -10.65 -3.06 -10.53
C ASP A 33 -9.70 -4.06 -11.21
N MET A 34 -9.11 -4.99 -10.47
CA MET A 34 -8.13 -5.94 -10.98
C MET A 34 -8.23 -7.27 -10.24
N PRO A 35 -9.19 -8.15 -10.63
CA PRO A 35 -9.34 -9.46 -9.99
C PRO A 35 -8.04 -10.28 -10.01
N GLY A 36 -7.73 -10.91 -8.89
CA GLY A 36 -6.50 -11.68 -8.71
C GLY A 36 -5.28 -10.87 -8.30
N ALA A 37 -5.35 -9.55 -8.31
CA ALA A 37 -4.29 -8.69 -7.78
C ALA A 37 -4.53 -8.39 -6.31
N TRP A 38 -3.65 -8.88 -5.46
CA TRP A 38 -3.70 -8.69 -4.01
C TRP A 38 -2.62 -7.70 -3.60
N GLN A 39 -2.96 -6.73 -2.78
CA GLN A 39 -2.01 -5.71 -2.38
C GLN A 39 -2.20 -5.28 -0.92
N MET A 40 -1.12 -4.77 -0.35
CA MET A 40 -1.18 -4.04 0.91
C MET A 40 -1.88 -2.70 0.68
N PRO A 41 -2.59 -2.15 1.69
CA PRO A 41 -3.24 -0.85 1.55
C PRO A 41 -2.23 0.26 1.21
N GLN A 42 -2.65 1.19 0.38
CA GLN A 42 -1.82 2.34 -0.02
C GLN A 42 -2.71 3.50 -0.47
N GLY A 43 -2.18 4.69 -0.42
CA GLY A 43 -2.90 5.85 -0.92
C GLY A 43 -2.06 7.11 -0.94
N GLY A 44 -2.59 8.16 -1.57
CA GLY A 44 -1.91 9.44 -1.69
C GLY A 44 -1.87 10.23 -0.39
N ILE A 45 -0.91 11.11 -0.28
CA ILE A 45 -0.80 12.07 0.82
C ILE A 45 -1.50 13.35 0.38
N ASP A 46 -2.48 13.81 1.17
CA ASP A 46 -3.20 15.04 0.88
C ASP A 46 -2.37 16.28 1.25
N PRO A 47 -2.62 17.44 0.59
CA PRO A 47 -1.94 18.68 0.94
C PRO A 47 -2.06 19.01 2.44
N GLY A 48 -0.92 19.31 3.08
CA GLY A 48 -0.87 19.64 4.49
C GLY A 48 -0.90 18.45 5.45
N GLU A 49 -1.03 17.24 4.93
CA GLU A 49 -1.05 16.00 5.71
C GLU A 49 0.36 15.47 5.88
N THR A 50 0.70 15.00 7.09
CA THR A 50 1.97 14.26 7.28
C THR A 50 1.82 12.83 6.74
N PRO A 51 2.92 12.16 6.38
CA PRO A 51 2.83 10.76 5.95
C PRO A 51 2.15 9.85 6.98
N ALA A 52 2.43 10.02 8.27
CA ALA A 52 1.80 9.21 9.33
C ALA A 52 0.29 9.43 9.40
N LEU A 53 -0.18 10.67 9.27
CA LEU A 53 -1.61 10.97 9.23
C LEU A 53 -2.28 10.38 7.99
N ALA A 54 -1.61 10.48 6.84
CA ALA A 54 -2.09 9.86 5.61
C ALA A 54 -2.23 8.34 5.76
N ALA A 55 -1.24 7.69 6.39
CA ALA A 55 -1.29 6.25 6.62
C ALA A 55 -2.48 5.85 7.51
N ARG A 56 -2.75 6.62 8.58
CA ARG A 56 -3.90 6.36 9.45
C ARG A 56 -5.22 6.55 8.72
N ARG A 57 -5.33 7.58 7.91
CA ARG A 57 -6.52 7.85 7.11
C ARG A 57 -6.76 6.74 6.08
N GLU A 58 -5.72 6.33 5.37
CA GLU A 58 -5.83 5.25 4.37
C GLU A 58 -6.16 3.91 5.02
N LEU A 59 -5.63 3.62 6.21
CA LEU A 59 -6.00 2.43 6.96
C LEU A 59 -7.50 2.40 7.22
N TRP A 60 -8.07 3.51 7.67
CA TRP A 60 -9.51 3.62 7.87
C TRP A 60 -10.29 3.47 6.56
N GLU A 61 -9.87 4.18 5.51
CA GLU A 61 -10.59 4.18 4.24
C GLU A 61 -10.59 2.81 3.56
N GLU A 62 -9.47 2.09 3.59
CA GLU A 62 -9.33 0.84 2.86
C GLU A 62 -9.62 -0.40 3.69
N VAL A 63 -9.31 -0.38 4.98
CA VAL A 63 -9.45 -1.55 5.87
C VAL A 63 -10.62 -1.40 6.84
N GLY A 64 -11.07 -0.17 7.09
CA GLY A 64 -12.24 0.11 7.93
C GLY A 64 -11.98 -0.03 9.42
N THR A 65 -10.73 0.00 9.85
CA THR A 65 -10.39 -0.11 11.27
C THR A 65 -9.43 1.01 11.71
N THR A 66 -9.52 1.37 12.98
CA THR A 66 -8.55 2.21 13.67
C THR A 66 -7.81 1.42 14.76
N ALA A 67 -8.11 0.14 14.91
CA ALA A 67 -7.55 -0.72 15.95
C ALA A 67 -6.15 -1.20 15.57
N ALA A 68 -5.23 -0.27 15.40
CA ALA A 68 -3.84 -0.55 15.05
C ALA A 68 -2.93 0.58 15.50
N GLU A 69 -1.67 0.26 15.75
CA GLU A 69 -0.66 1.26 16.14
C GLU A 69 0.55 1.20 15.22
N ILE A 70 1.12 2.36 14.91
CA ILE A 70 2.37 2.44 14.14
C ILE A 70 3.51 2.00 15.06
N VAL A 71 4.27 0.99 14.61
CA VAL A 71 5.44 0.48 15.34
C VAL A 71 6.74 0.76 14.62
N ALA A 72 6.71 1.08 13.32
CA ALA A 72 7.88 1.44 12.55
C ALA A 72 7.49 2.20 11.30
N GLU A 73 8.44 2.96 10.73
CA GLU A 73 8.29 3.55 9.41
C GLU A 73 9.55 3.25 8.59
N SER A 74 9.40 3.22 7.27
CA SER A 74 10.53 2.99 6.38
C SER A 74 11.53 4.14 6.49
N LYS A 75 12.83 3.82 6.43
CA LYS A 75 13.89 4.84 6.46
C LYS A 75 13.81 5.73 5.23
N ASP A 76 13.56 5.12 4.07
CA ASP A 76 13.55 5.78 2.78
C ASP A 76 12.17 5.82 2.17
N TRP A 77 12.00 6.71 1.21
CA TRP A 77 10.89 6.68 0.28
C TRP A 77 11.20 5.63 -0.78
N LEU A 78 10.27 4.68 -0.97
CA LEU A 78 10.45 3.59 -1.92
C LEU A 78 9.64 3.88 -3.17
N ALA A 79 10.31 3.95 -4.31
CA ALA A 79 9.66 4.32 -5.57
C ALA A 79 9.50 3.12 -6.50
N TYR A 80 8.41 3.12 -7.26
CA TYR A 80 8.26 2.26 -8.42
C TYR A 80 7.75 3.08 -9.61
N ASP A 81 8.14 2.67 -10.81
CA ASP A 81 7.65 3.25 -12.04
C ASP A 81 6.47 2.45 -12.57
N LEU A 82 5.49 3.13 -13.13
CA LEU A 82 4.43 2.49 -13.88
C LEU A 82 5.00 1.85 -15.15
N PRO A 83 4.47 0.70 -15.59
CA PRO A 83 4.80 0.19 -16.91
C PRO A 83 4.34 1.19 -17.99
N ASN A 84 5.03 1.20 -19.13
CA ASN A 84 4.81 2.17 -20.20
C ASN A 84 3.34 2.29 -20.63
N HIS A 85 2.61 1.18 -20.66
CA HIS A 85 1.21 1.20 -21.10
C HIS A 85 0.24 1.88 -20.11
N LEU A 86 0.68 2.13 -18.87
CA LEU A 86 -0.13 2.83 -17.85
C LEU A 86 0.26 4.30 -17.68
N ILE A 87 1.47 4.67 -18.06
CA ILE A 87 1.90 6.07 -18.00
C ILE A 87 1.03 6.90 -18.94
N GLY A 88 0.51 8.02 -18.43
CA GLY A 88 -0.39 8.89 -19.19
C GLY A 88 -1.87 8.50 -19.09
N ARG A 89 -2.19 7.36 -18.46
CA ARG A 89 -3.58 6.88 -18.34
C ARG A 89 -4.12 6.94 -16.91
N VAL A 90 -3.26 6.68 -15.89
CA VAL A 90 -3.66 6.71 -14.50
C VAL A 90 -3.29 8.06 -13.88
N TRP A 91 -4.00 8.47 -12.83
CA TRP A 91 -3.82 9.74 -12.10
C TRP A 91 -3.77 10.97 -13.02
N GLY A 92 -4.59 10.98 -14.08
CA GLY A 92 -4.63 12.08 -15.03
C GLY A 92 -3.38 12.23 -15.88
N GLY A 93 -2.54 11.20 -15.97
CA GLY A 93 -1.31 11.22 -16.78
C GLY A 93 -0.18 12.07 -16.20
N ARG A 94 -0.26 12.48 -14.92
CA ARG A 94 0.66 13.46 -14.32
C ARG A 94 1.90 12.85 -13.67
N TYR A 95 1.94 11.53 -13.48
CA TYR A 95 3.00 10.88 -12.71
C TYR A 95 3.61 9.70 -13.46
N ARG A 96 4.90 9.46 -13.22
CA ARG A 96 5.60 8.29 -13.76
C ARG A 96 5.42 7.04 -12.89
N GLY A 97 5.02 7.21 -11.64
CA GLY A 97 4.86 6.16 -10.66
C GLY A 97 4.59 6.74 -9.28
N GLN A 98 4.87 5.98 -8.25
CA GLN A 98 4.70 6.43 -6.87
C GLN A 98 6.02 6.39 -6.10
N SER A 99 6.18 7.34 -5.18
CA SER A 99 7.22 7.32 -4.16
C SER A 99 6.51 7.15 -2.82
N GLN A 100 6.78 6.07 -2.12
CA GLN A 100 5.99 5.64 -0.97
C GLN A 100 6.78 5.63 0.32
N LYS A 101 6.21 6.23 1.37
CA LYS A 101 6.68 6.06 2.74
C LYS A 101 5.84 4.94 3.36
N TRP A 102 6.50 3.91 3.90
CA TRP A 102 5.82 2.74 4.43
C TRP A 102 5.77 2.77 5.96
N PHE A 103 4.65 2.28 6.49
CA PHE A 103 4.41 2.22 7.93
C PHE A 103 4.00 0.80 8.32
N ALA A 104 4.67 0.25 9.33
CA ALA A 104 4.27 -1.01 9.93
C ALA A 104 3.28 -0.73 11.06
N PHE A 105 2.09 -1.30 10.95
CA PHE A 105 1.03 -1.20 11.95
C PHE A 105 0.82 -2.56 12.60
N ARG A 106 0.83 -2.58 13.94
CA ARG A 106 0.39 -3.75 14.69
C ARG A 106 -1.12 -3.71 14.84
N PHE A 107 -1.80 -4.76 14.36
CA PHE A 107 -3.24 -4.88 14.50
C PHE A 107 -3.60 -5.25 15.94
N LEU A 108 -4.50 -4.48 16.56
CA LEU A 108 -4.91 -4.63 17.94
C LEU A 108 -6.36 -5.13 18.07
N GLY A 109 -7.05 -5.30 16.96
CA GLY A 109 -8.45 -5.69 16.91
C GLY A 109 -8.67 -7.16 16.62
N LEU A 110 -9.92 -7.46 16.30
CA LEU A 110 -10.37 -8.75 15.81
C LEU A 110 -10.63 -8.66 14.31
N ASP A 111 -10.63 -9.81 13.62
CA ASP A 111 -10.94 -9.84 12.19
C ASP A 111 -12.29 -9.19 11.86
N SER A 112 -13.25 -9.28 12.77
CA SER A 112 -14.56 -8.63 12.63
C SER A 112 -14.50 -7.09 12.64
N ASP A 113 -13.39 -6.50 13.07
CA ASP A 113 -13.19 -5.05 13.03
C ASP A 113 -12.78 -4.57 11.63
N ILE A 114 -12.44 -5.49 10.73
CA ILE A 114 -12.08 -5.17 9.34
C ILE A 114 -13.35 -5.06 8.53
N VAL A 115 -13.60 -3.85 8.00
CA VAL A 115 -14.82 -3.52 7.25
C VAL A 115 -14.42 -2.80 5.96
N LEU A 116 -14.39 -3.53 4.85
CA LEU A 116 -13.89 -3.01 3.58
C LEU A 116 -14.75 -1.90 2.98
N ASP A 117 -16.03 -1.86 3.28
CA ASP A 117 -16.99 -0.90 2.74
C ASP A 117 -17.37 0.22 3.74
N ALA A 118 -16.54 0.46 4.74
CA ALA A 118 -16.82 1.46 5.79
C ALA A 118 -17.08 2.87 5.23
N THR A 119 -16.43 3.24 4.12
CA THR A 119 -16.60 4.55 3.48
C THR A 119 -17.66 4.57 2.38
N GLY A 120 -18.24 3.42 2.02
CA GLY A 120 -19.17 3.29 0.91
C GLY A 120 -18.51 3.22 -0.48
N HIS A 121 -17.19 3.32 -0.56
CA HIS A 121 -16.42 3.25 -1.81
C HIS A 121 -15.24 2.28 -1.65
N PRO A 122 -15.50 0.96 -1.58
CA PRO A 122 -14.45 -0.02 -1.30
C PRO A 122 -13.43 -0.12 -2.43
N GLU A 123 -12.15 -0.09 -2.07
CA GLU A 123 -11.04 -0.39 -2.98
C GLU A 123 -10.85 -1.90 -3.14
N PHE A 124 -11.21 -2.67 -2.12
CA PHE A 124 -11.03 -4.10 -2.05
C PHE A 124 -12.38 -4.83 -1.99
N VAL A 125 -12.46 -5.97 -2.67
CA VAL A 125 -13.65 -6.86 -2.65
C VAL A 125 -13.50 -8.03 -1.69
N ALA A 126 -12.26 -8.33 -1.27
CA ALA A 126 -11.94 -9.42 -0.34
C ALA A 126 -10.64 -9.08 0.37
N TRP A 127 -10.38 -9.72 1.49
CA TRP A 127 -9.12 -9.57 2.21
C TRP A 127 -8.70 -10.88 2.87
N ARG A 128 -7.41 -11.00 3.19
CA ARG A 128 -6.88 -12.11 3.96
C ARG A 128 -5.55 -11.76 4.62
N TRP A 129 -5.17 -12.56 5.61
CA TRP A 129 -3.84 -12.53 6.20
C TRP A 129 -2.93 -13.49 5.44
N VAL A 130 -1.74 -13.05 5.06
CA VAL A 130 -0.76 -13.89 4.35
C VAL A 130 0.60 -13.81 5.02
N ALA A 131 1.44 -14.84 4.82
CA ALA A 131 2.81 -14.79 5.30
C ALA A 131 3.59 -13.71 4.52
N PRO A 132 4.52 -12.98 5.17
CA PRO A 132 5.31 -11.96 4.48
C PRO A 132 5.98 -12.43 3.19
N ALA A 133 6.44 -13.68 3.16
CA ALA A 133 7.09 -14.26 1.97
C ALA A 133 6.17 -14.37 0.75
N GLU A 134 4.85 -14.32 0.94
CA GLU A 134 3.87 -14.43 -0.16
C GLU A 134 3.56 -13.09 -0.83
N LEU A 135 3.88 -11.99 -0.17
CA LEU A 135 3.44 -10.64 -0.58
C LEU A 135 3.88 -10.27 -2.01
N ALA A 136 5.14 -10.51 -2.34
CA ALA A 136 5.68 -10.13 -3.65
C ALA A 136 5.03 -10.91 -4.80
N ALA A 137 4.70 -12.19 -4.59
CA ALA A 137 4.07 -13.02 -5.62
C ALA A 137 2.61 -12.67 -5.85
N LEU A 138 1.92 -12.13 -4.86
CA LEU A 138 0.49 -11.82 -4.92
C LEU A 138 0.19 -10.50 -5.60
N THR A 139 1.14 -9.57 -5.62
CA THR A 139 0.94 -8.24 -6.19
C THR A 139 1.34 -8.18 -7.67
N VAL A 140 1.01 -7.08 -8.32
CA VAL A 140 1.42 -6.83 -9.71
C VAL A 140 2.94 -6.71 -9.83
N ALA A 141 3.48 -7.13 -10.96
CA ALA A 141 4.94 -7.27 -11.15
C ALA A 141 5.73 -5.99 -10.84
N PHE A 142 5.23 -4.83 -11.23
CA PHE A 142 5.96 -3.57 -11.06
C PHE A 142 6.02 -3.06 -9.61
N LYS A 143 5.30 -3.68 -8.67
CA LYS A 143 5.36 -3.39 -7.23
C LYS A 143 6.22 -4.37 -6.45
N ARG A 144 6.61 -5.48 -7.05
CA ARG A 144 7.28 -6.59 -6.34
C ARG A 144 8.57 -6.18 -5.64
N ALA A 145 9.40 -5.38 -6.30
CA ALA A 145 10.67 -4.94 -5.72
C ALA A 145 10.46 -4.09 -4.46
N VAL A 146 9.47 -3.20 -4.46
CA VAL A 146 9.11 -2.42 -3.27
C VAL A 146 8.62 -3.33 -2.16
N TYR A 147 7.76 -4.29 -2.45
CA TYR A 147 7.24 -5.24 -1.47
C TYR A 147 8.37 -6.06 -0.82
N GLN A 148 9.33 -6.53 -1.60
CA GLN A 148 10.50 -7.26 -1.08
C GLN A 148 11.32 -6.40 -0.12
N ARG A 149 11.54 -5.13 -0.45
CA ARG A 149 12.26 -4.20 0.43
C ARG A 149 11.51 -3.94 1.72
N VAL A 150 10.20 -3.75 1.66
CA VAL A 150 9.35 -3.53 2.83
C VAL A 150 9.37 -4.73 3.78
N VAL A 151 9.24 -5.94 3.24
CA VAL A 151 9.31 -7.17 4.03
C VAL A 151 10.66 -7.28 4.75
N THR A 152 11.75 -7.03 4.05
CA THR A 152 13.11 -7.09 4.63
C THR A 152 13.26 -6.04 5.73
N GLU A 153 12.83 -4.81 5.51
CA GLU A 153 12.99 -3.73 6.47
C GLU A 153 12.18 -3.95 7.74
N PHE A 154 10.96 -4.46 7.62
CA PHE A 154 10.07 -4.66 8.76
C PHE A 154 10.18 -6.04 9.42
N ALA A 155 11.05 -6.92 8.94
CA ALA A 155 11.23 -8.26 9.49
C ALA A 155 11.56 -8.25 10.99
N SER A 156 12.28 -7.23 11.46
CA SER A 156 12.70 -7.12 12.87
C SER A 156 11.58 -6.67 13.82
N VAL A 157 10.48 -6.11 13.31
CA VAL A 157 9.36 -5.61 14.15
C VAL A 157 8.14 -6.52 14.13
N VAL A 158 8.15 -7.52 13.26
CA VAL A 158 7.07 -8.49 13.09
C VAL A 158 7.41 -9.76 13.85
N PRO A 159 6.44 -10.39 14.58
CA PRO A 159 6.67 -11.65 15.30
C PRO A 159 7.14 -12.80 14.41
#